data_70718d7f410325f07a5650d7d9ba355d
#
_entry.id   70718d7f410325f07a5650d7d9ba355d
#
_cell.length_a   1.000
_cell.length_b   1.000
_cell.length_c   1.000
_cell.angle_alpha   90.00
_cell.angle_beta   90.00
_cell.angle_gamma   90.00
#
_symmetry.space_group_name_H-M   'P 1'
#
loop_
_entity.id
_entity.type
_entity.pdbx_description
1 polymer ?
#
loop_
_entity_poly.entity_id
_entity_poly.type
_entity_poly.pdbx_seq_one_letter_code
_entity_poly.pdbx_strand_id
1 'polypeptide(L)'
;MSRFLKQLIASFTLIILSLSVVSAQDKWAAGFGLDPSDQDAIKAINARMDSIRKHRPTIALVLSGGGAKGAAHIGAIRHLESVGIPVDMVLGTSIGGLVGGMYALGYDSEYLDSLVRSIDWDIALSDFVERKHIPNEINRYKDTYALAVPFFYSADDFEAMLSGSTDGSLRIGAGDDKSSSLTRKNLMGSLPSGFVQGLNVNSIFTSISVGYSDSLSFMDLPIPFLCVATDLVSGRAKVWHSGDINTAMRSTMSIPGLFTPVRTDGMVLVDGGMRNNFPADLAQSLGADLILGI
;
A
#
# COMPACT_ATOMS: atom_id res chain seq x y z
N MET A 1 -36.22 23.45 1.54
CA MET A 1 -34.87 23.20 2.03
C MET A 1 -34.53 24.29 3.06
N SER A 2 -34.34 23.93 4.32
CA SER A 2 -34.17 24.90 5.43
C SER A 2 -32.89 25.71 5.26
N ARG A 3 -32.89 26.95 5.81
CA ARG A 3 -31.71 27.85 5.78
C ARG A 3 -30.48 27.19 6.40
N PHE A 4 -30.69 26.35 7.41
CA PHE A 4 -29.68 25.55 8.08
C PHE A 4 -29.02 24.51 7.16
N LEU A 5 -29.82 23.80 6.35
CA LEU A 5 -29.31 22.79 5.41
C LEU A 5 -28.48 23.43 4.28
N LYS A 6 -28.87 24.62 3.82
CA LYS A 6 -28.08 25.39 2.84
C LYS A 6 -26.73 25.85 3.40
N GLN A 7 -26.71 26.28 4.66
CA GLN A 7 -25.46 26.67 5.34
C GLN A 7 -24.55 25.45 5.58
N LEU A 8 -25.13 24.30 5.94
CA LEU A 8 -24.37 23.06 6.13
C LEU A 8 -23.74 22.58 4.82
N ILE A 9 -24.50 22.58 3.74
CA ILE A 9 -24.01 22.22 2.40
C ILE A 9 -22.94 23.21 1.93
N ALA A 10 -23.14 24.51 2.11
CA ALA A 10 -22.15 25.53 1.75
C ALA A 10 -20.85 25.37 2.56
N SER A 11 -20.96 25.11 3.87
CA SER A 11 -19.79 24.86 4.71
C SER A 11 -19.06 23.57 4.32
N PHE A 12 -19.79 22.49 3.99
CA PHE A 12 -19.20 21.24 3.54
C PHE A 12 -18.54 21.39 2.16
N THR A 13 -19.15 22.16 1.26
CA THR A 13 -18.59 22.47 -0.07
C THR A 13 -17.33 23.34 0.08
N LEU A 14 -17.31 24.28 1.01
CA LEU A 14 -16.15 25.14 1.29
C LEU A 14 -14.99 24.32 1.90
N ILE A 15 -15.28 23.37 2.78
CA ILE A 15 -14.30 22.44 3.37
C ILE A 15 -13.73 21.52 2.28
N ILE A 16 -14.57 20.99 1.38
CA ILE A 16 -14.11 20.17 0.26
C ILE A 16 -13.26 20.98 -0.71
N LEU A 17 -13.64 22.24 -1.01
CA LEU A 17 -12.84 23.13 -1.86
C LEU A 17 -11.52 23.55 -1.18
N SER A 18 -11.49 23.75 0.13
CA SER A 18 -10.26 24.11 0.84
C SER A 18 -9.28 22.93 0.97
N LEU A 19 -9.79 21.69 0.94
CA LEU A 19 -8.98 20.47 0.89
C LEU A 19 -8.43 20.17 -0.52
N SER A 20 -8.95 20.81 -1.56
CA SER A 20 -8.55 20.57 -2.95
C SER A 20 -7.46 21.50 -3.48
N VAL A 21 -7.05 22.53 -2.72
CA VAL A 21 -5.97 23.46 -3.10
C VAL A 21 -4.69 23.21 -2.30
N VAL A 22 -4.30 21.96 -2.17
CA VAL A 22 -2.87 21.64 -2.06
C VAL A 22 -2.37 21.58 -3.49
N SER A 23 -1.51 22.53 -3.89
CA SER A 23 -1.04 22.63 -5.26
C SER A 23 -0.40 21.30 -5.70
N ALA A 24 -0.53 20.97 -6.97
CA ALA A 24 0.11 19.79 -7.52
C ALA A 24 1.62 19.76 -7.23
N GLN A 25 2.27 20.92 -7.22
CA GLN A 25 3.68 21.10 -6.87
C GLN A 25 4.04 20.68 -5.45
N ASP A 26 3.17 20.92 -4.44
CA ASP A 26 3.44 20.50 -3.06
C ASP A 26 3.28 18.97 -2.86
N LYS A 27 2.45 18.32 -3.67
CA LYS A 27 2.30 16.86 -3.68
C LYS A 27 3.57 16.15 -4.18
N TRP A 28 4.30 16.81 -5.05
CA TRP A 28 5.51 16.33 -5.70
C TRP A 28 6.76 16.47 -4.90
N ALA A 29 6.97 17.65 -4.34
CA ALA A 29 8.12 18.00 -3.52
C ALA A 29 8.29 17.04 -2.31
N ALA A 30 7.26 16.24 -2.05
CA ALA A 30 7.23 15.33 -0.93
C ALA A 30 7.77 13.92 -1.26
N GLY A 31 7.79 13.51 -2.54
CA GLY A 31 8.26 12.19 -2.97
C GLY A 31 9.33 12.25 -4.05
N PHE A 32 9.48 13.43 -4.71
CA PHE A 32 10.50 13.66 -5.73
C PHE A 32 11.22 14.98 -5.47
N GLY A 33 12.53 14.97 -5.51
CA GLY A 33 13.37 16.17 -5.48
C GLY A 33 14.01 16.52 -4.14
N LEU A 34 13.82 15.70 -3.11
CA LEU A 34 14.47 15.86 -1.80
C LEU A 34 15.58 14.83 -1.56
N ASP A 35 15.52 13.67 -2.25
CA ASP A 35 16.51 12.59 -2.17
C ASP A 35 17.30 12.53 -3.48
N PRO A 36 18.63 12.32 -3.44
CA PRO A 36 19.43 12.11 -4.64
C PRO A 36 18.92 10.97 -5.52
N SER A 37 18.38 9.89 -4.91
CA SER A 37 17.79 8.76 -5.64
C SER A 37 16.55 9.15 -6.46
N ASP A 38 15.73 10.07 -5.94
CA ASP A 38 14.56 10.59 -6.66
C ASP A 38 15.00 11.35 -7.93
N GLN A 39 16.06 12.16 -7.82
CA GLN A 39 16.57 12.92 -8.96
C GLN A 39 17.19 12.02 -10.02
N ASP A 40 17.91 10.98 -9.62
CA ASP A 40 18.46 9.99 -10.53
C ASP A 40 17.37 9.20 -11.26
N ALA A 41 16.29 8.83 -10.56
CA ALA A 41 15.13 8.19 -11.17
C ALA A 41 14.43 9.10 -12.19
N ILE A 42 14.22 10.37 -11.86
CA ILE A 42 13.66 11.36 -12.79
C ILE A 42 14.55 11.51 -14.02
N LYS A 43 15.87 11.60 -13.84
CA LYS A 43 16.82 11.72 -14.92
C LYS A 43 16.81 10.49 -15.84
N ALA A 44 16.78 9.30 -15.24
CA ALA A 44 16.74 8.05 -16.00
C ALA A 44 15.46 7.94 -16.84
N ILE A 45 14.29 8.25 -16.23
CA ILE A 45 13.02 8.18 -16.95
C ILE A 45 12.94 9.23 -18.06
N ASN A 46 13.38 10.47 -17.78
CA ASN A 46 13.39 11.53 -18.79
C ASN A 46 14.29 11.18 -19.97
N ALA A 47 15.49 10.63 -19.73
CA ALA A 47 16.39 10.20 -20.79
C ALA A 47 15.75 9.10 -21.67
N ARG A 48 15.03 8.15 -21.05
CA ARG A 48 14.30 7.10 -21.75
C ARG A 48 13.13 7.69 -22.56
N MET A 49 12.34 8.58 -21.97
CA MET A 49 11.24 9.26 -22.65
C MET A 49 11.72 10.11 -23.82
N ASP A 50 12.81 10.85 -23.66
CA ASP A 50 13.40 11.67 -24.73
C ASP A 50 13.90 10.84 -25.92
N SER A 51 14.40 9.63 -25.64
CA SER A 51 14.78 8.69 -26.70
C SER A 51 13.58 8.23 -27.52
N ILE A 52 12.49 7.89 -26.85
CA ILE A 52 11.22 7.43 -27.49
C ILE A 52 10.57 8.57 -28.24
N ARG A 53 10.57 9.77 -27.67
CA ARG A 53 9.94 11.00 -28.23
C ARG A 53 10.50 11.40 -29.59
N LYS A 54 11.73 10.96 -29.91
CA LYS A 54 12.30 11.17 -31.26
C LYS A 54 11.54 10.42 -32.37
N HIS A 55 10.78 9.40 -32.01
CA HIS A 55 10.11 8.50 -32.97
C HIS A 55 8.59 8.55 -32.86
N ARG A 56 8.05 8.74 -31.65
CA ARG A 56 6.61 8.82 -31.37
C ARG A 56 6.35 9.49 -30.03
N PRO A 57 5.11 9.95 -29.76
CA PRO A 57 4.72 10.40 -28.43
C PRO A 57 4.91 9.29 -27.37
N THR A 58 5.30 9.68 -26.17
CA THR A 58 5.42 8.79 -25.03
C THR A 58 4.08 8.59 -24.33
N ILE A 59 3.82 7.37 -23.90
CA ILE A 59 2.53 6.97 -23.31
C ILE A 59 2.73 6.45 -21.90
N ALA A 60 2.10 7.12 -20.93
CA ALA A 60 2.00 6.65 -19.55
C ALA A 60 0.66 5.96 -19.32
N LEU A 61 0.71 4.78 -18.71
CA LEU A 61 -0.47 4.09 -18.19
C LEU A 61 -0.62 4.41 -16.72
N VAL A 62 -1.74 5.01 -16.33
CA VAL A 62 -2.04 5.39 -14.94
C VAL A 62 -3.21 4.58 -14.44
N LEU A 63 -2.97 3.76 -13.42
CA LEU A 63 -3.94 2.84 -12.84
C LEU A 63 -4.37 3.30 -11.45
N SER A 64 -5.66 3.60 -11.31
CA SER A 64 -6.21 4.08 -10.04
C SER A 64 -6.34 3.00 -8.97
N GLY A 65 -6.42 3.42 -7.70
CA GLY A 65 -6.88 2.55 -6.63
C GLY A 65 -8.39 2.32 -6.71
N GLY A 66 -8.86 1.15 -6.28
CA GLY A 66 -10.29 0.84 -6.33
C GLY A 66 -10.68 -0.53 -5.78
N GLY A 67 -9.78 -1.22 -5.09
CA GLY A 67 -10.03 -2.57 -4.55
C GLY A 67 -10.42 -3.56 -5.65
N ALA A 68 -11.47 -4.33 -5.46
CA ALA A 68 -11.92 -5.35 -6.41
C ALA A 68 -12.21 -4.81 -7.84
N LYS A 69 -12.51 -3.51 -7.98
CA LYS A 69 -12.70 -2.87 -9.29
C LYS A 69 -11.44 -2.87 -10.14
N GLY A 70 -10.26 -3.04 -9.53
CA GLY A 70 -8.98 -3.12 -10.23
C GLY A 70 -8.87 -4.27 -11.22
N ALA A 71 -9.74 -5.28 -11.16
CA ALA A 71 -9.83 -6.30 -12.21
C ALA A 71 -10.12 -5.68 -13.59
N ALA A 72 -10.76 -4.51 -13.65
CA ALA A 72 -11.00 -3.79 -14.89
C ALA A 72 -9.70 -3.31 -15.57
N HIS A 73 -8.63 -3.05 -14.80
CA HIS A 73 -7.33 -2.67 -15.34
C HIS A 73 -6.77 -3.74 -16.27
N ILE A 74 -6.95 -5.03 -15.94
CA ILE A 74 -6.49 -6.15 -16.77
C ILE A 74 -7.20 -6.16 -18.12
N GLY A 75 -8.51 -5.91 -18.13
CA GLY A 75 -9.29 -5.79 -19.37
C GLY A 75 -8.84 -4.63 -20.25
N ALA A 76 -8.50 -3.50 -19.65
CA ALA A 76 -7.98 -2.34 -20.37
C ALA A 76 -6.57 -2.60 -20.92
N ILE A 77 -5.68 -3.19 -20.13
CA ILE A 77 -4.33 -3.61 -20.59
C ILE A 77 -4.47 -4.57 -21.78
N ARG A 78 -5.35 -5.56 -21.70
CA ARG A 78 -5.64 -6.49 -22.79
C ARG A 78 -6.06 -5.77 -24.07
N HIS A 79 -6.90 -4.75 -23.94
CA HIS A 79 -7.29 -3.95 -25.09
C HIS A 79 -6.10 -3.18 -25.69
N LEU A 80 -5.27 -2.54 -24.84
CA LEU A 80 -4.08 -1.83 -25.32
C LEU A 80 -3.12 -2.76 -26.06
N GLU A 81 -2.88 -3.95 -25.51
CA GLU A 81 -2.06 -4.99 -26.17
C GLU A 81 -2.66 -5.42 -27.51
N SER A 82 -3.99 -5.65 -27.56
CA SER A 82 -4.68 -6.12 -28.76
C SER A 82 -4.63 -5.13 -29.93
N VAL A 83 -4.58 -3.83 -29.63
CA VAL A 83 -4.48 -2.76 -30.63
C VAL A 83 -3.06 -2.27 -30.85
N GLY A 84 -2.07 -2.87 -30.14
CA GLY A 84 -0.65 -2.56 -30.31
C GLY A 84 -0.25 -1.18 -29.78
N ILE A 85 -0.95 -0.64 -28.77
CA ILE A 85 -0.58 0.62 -28.14
C ILE A 85 0.57 0.35 -27.15
N PRO A 86 1.76 0.92 -27.39
CA PRO A 86 2.89 0.73 -26.51
C PRO A 86 2.71 1.52 -25.21
N VAL A 87 3.12 0.93 -24.08
CA VAL A 87 3.17 1.59 -22.77
C VAL A 87 4.62 1.84 -22.41
N ASP A 88 4.99 3.10 -22.15
CA ASP A 88 6.38 3.51 -21.90
C ASP A 88 6.69 3.68 -20.41
N MET A 89 5.67 3.92 -19.59
CA MET A 89 5.75 3.90 -18.13
C MET A 89 4.41 3.52 -17.52
N VAL A 90 4.44 2.92 -16.36
CA VAL A 90 3.26 2.55 -15.58
C VAL A 90 3.32 3.22 -14.23
N LEU A 91 2.22 3.86 -13.85
CA LEU A 91 2.04 4.44 -12.52
C LEU A 91 0.77 3.85 -11.89
N GLY A 92 0.84 3.53 -10.62
CA GLY A 92 -0.33 2.93 -9.98
C GLY A 92 -0.47 3.23 -8.50
N THR A 93 -1.70 3.12 -8.01
CA THR A 93 -2.02 3.22 -6.59
C THR A 93 -2.88 2.05 -6.17
N SER A 94 -2.62 1.47 -4.98
CA SER A 94 -3.42 0.36 -4.44
C SER A 94 -3.46 -0.81 -5.43
N ILE A 95 -4.63 -1.30 -5.78
CA ILE A 95 -4.80 -2.37 -6.79
C ILE A 95 -4.17 -1.99 -8.14
N GLY A 96 -4.21 -0.70 -8.53
CA GLY A 96 -3.54 -0.21 -9.73
C GLY A 96 -2.03 -0.32 -9.64
N GLY A 97 -1.47 -0.14 -8.44
CA GLY A 97 -0.04 -0.40 -8.16
C GLY A 97 0.32 -1.88 -8.27
N LEU A 98 -0.58 -2.78 -7.86
CA LEU A 98 -0.39 -4.22 -7.99
C LEU A 98 -0.43 -4.68 -9.45
N VAL A 99 -1.52 -4.37 -10.13
CA VAL A 99 -1.68 -4.76 -11.56
C VAL A 99 -0.61 -4.11 -12.41
N GLY A 100 -0.34 -2.82 -12.18
CA GLY A 100 0.70 -2.08 -12.89
C GLY A 100 2.11 -2.59 -12.61
N GLY A 101 2.41 -2.95 -11.37
CA GLY A 101 3.70 -3.53 -10.99
C GLY A 101 3.95 -4.87 -11.67
N MET A 102 2.97 -5.76 -11.66
CA MET A 102 3.06 -7.04 -12.35
C MET A 102 3.21 -6.85 -13.87
N TYR A 103 2.44 -5.94 -14.47
CA TYR A 103 2.56 -5.61 -15.88
C TYR A 103 3.95 -5.05 -16.22
N ALA A 104 4.50 -4.20 -15.37
CA ALA A 104 5.84 -3.63 -15.52
C ALA A 104 6.96 -4.68 -15.40
N LEU A 105 6.74 -5.74 -14.63
CA LEU A 105 7.63 -6.90 -14.55
C LEU A 105 7.64 -7.75 -15.82
N GLY A 106 6.71 -7.50 -16.75
CA GLY A 106 6.63 -8.17 -18.04
C GLY A 106 5.53 -9.25 -18.14
N TYR A 107 4.64 -9.32 -17.15
CA TYR A 107 3.47 -10.20 -17.23
C TYR A 107 2.39 -9.58 -18.13
N ASP A 108 1.95 -10.30 -19.14
CA ASP A 108 0.89 -9.88 -20.05
C ASP A 108 -0.51 -9.98 -19.41
N SER A 109 -1.49 -9.41 -20.09
CA SER A 109 -2.87 -9.40 -19.61
C SER A 109 -3.51 -10.79 -19.50
N GLU A 110 -3.07 -11.76 -20.31
CA GLU A 110 -3.58 -13.13 -20.26
C GLU A 110 -3.10 -13.82 -18.98
N TYR A 111 -1.82 -13.69 -18.66
CA TYR A 111 -1.27 -14.21 -17.42
C TYR A 111 -1.92 -13.55 -16.19
N LEU A 112 -2.08 -12.22 -16.21
CA LEU A 112 -2.72 -11.48 -15.11
C LEU A 112 -4.17 -11.92 -14.87
N ASP A 113 -4.96 -12.13 -15.94
CA ASP A 113 -6.33 -12.62 -15.83
C ASP A 113 -6.37 -14.07 -15.25
N SER A 114 -5.49 -14.92 -15.73
CA SER A 114 -5.35 -16.28 -15.22
C SER A 114 -4.96 -16.29 -13.73
N LEU A 115 -3.98 -15.48 -13.35
CA LEU A 115 -3.53 -15.36 -11.97
C LEU A 115 -4.65 -14.90 -11.04
N VAL A 116 -5.35 -13.81 -11.39
CA VAL A 116 -6.43 -13.25 -10.56
C VAL A 116 -7.57 -14.24 -10.38
N ARG A 117 -7.86 -15.07 -11.39
CA ARG A 117 -8.88 -16.12 -11.31
C ARG A 117 -8.43 -17.36 -10.52
N SER A 118 -7.12 -17.61 -10.46
CA SER A 118 -6.58 -18.76 -9.73
C SER A 118 -6.44 -18.51 -8.23
N ILE A 119 -6.41 -17.24 -7.79
CA ILE A 119 -6.27 -16.87 -6.38
C ILE A 119 -7.59 -17.11 -5.65
N ASP A 120 -7.52 -17.85 -4.54
CA ASP A 120 -8.59 -17.88 -3.55
C ASP A 120 -8.50 -16.59 -2.71
N TRP A 121 -9.36 -15.63 -3.04
CA TRP A 121 -9.34 -14.30 -2.43
C TRP A 121 -9.73 -14.30 -0.95
N ASP A 122 -10.53 -15.25 -0.50
CA ASP A 122 -10.91 -15.38 0.91
C ASP A 122 -9.70 -15.79 1.75
N ILE A 123 -8.87 -16.67 1.23
CA ILE A 123 -7.60 -17.07 1.85
C ILE A 123 -6.55 -15.96 1.68
N ALA A 124 -6.39 -15.43 0.48
CA ALA A 124 -5.37 -14.42 0.18
C ALA A 124 -5.53 -13.14 1.02
N LEU A 125 -6.76 -12.68 1.22
CA LEU A 125 -7.09 -11.49 2.03
C LEU A 125 -7.28 -11.79 3.51
N SER A 126 -6.85 -12.97 3.97
CA SER A 126 -6.82 -13.37 5.37
C SER A 126 -5.42 -13.77 5.79
N ASP A 127 -5.20 -13.90 7.10
CA ASP A 127 -3.98 -14.52 7.65
C ASP A 127 -4.21 -15.99 8.00
N PHE A 128 -5.22 -16.61 7.36
CA PHE A 128 -5.53 -18.00 7.60
C PHE A 128 -4.47 -18.91 6.97
N VAL A 129 -3.86 -19.74 7.80
CA VAL A 129 -2.93 -20.78 7.37
C VAL A 129 -3.63 -22.13 7.51
N GLU A 130 -3.74 -22.88 6.43
CA GLU A 130 -4.33 -24.22 6.48
C GLU A 130 -3.57 -25.10 7.46
N ARG A 131 -4.30 -25.91 8.23
CA ARG A 131 -3.74 -26.82 9.25
C ARG A 131 -2.60 -27.71 8.73
N LYS A 132 -2.67 -28.11 7.46
CA LYS A 132 -1.64 -28.93 6.83
C LYS A 132 -0.27 -28.25 6.72
N HIS A 133 -0.24 -26.92 6.76
CA HIS A 133 0.99 -26.09 6.68
C HIS A 133 1.47 -25.62 8.06
N ILE A 134 0.73 -25.93 9.12
CA ILE A 134 1.11 -25.59 10.49
C ILE A 134 1.84 -26.78 11.12
N PRO A 135 3.04 -26.58 11.75
CA PRO A 135 3.72 -27.66 12.46
C PRO A 135 2.80 -28.36 13.47
N ASN A 136 2.91 -29.69 13.55
CA ASN A 136 2.05 -30.50 14.42
C ASN A 136 2.05 -30.06 15.89
N GLU A 137 3.17 -29.57 16.37
CA GLU A 137 3.32 -29.05 17.73
C GLU A 137 2.40 -27.85 18.00
N ILE A 138 2.34 -26.90 17.04
CA ILE A 138 1.49 -25.72 17.13
C ILE A 138 0.02 -26.11 16.99
N ASN A 139 -0.30 -27.05 16.09
CA ASN A 139 -1.66 -27.57 15.94
C ASN A 139 -2.14 -28.26 17.22
N ARG A 140 -1.28 -29.11 17.83
CA ARG A 140 -1.60 -29.78 19.08
C ARG A 140 -1.85 -28.77 20.21
N TYR A 141 -1.05 -27.69 20.29
CA TYR A 141 -1.25 -26.62 21.26
C TYR A 141 -2.60 -25.93 21.07
N LYS A 142 -2.97 -25.56 19.85
CA LYS A 142 -4.26 -24.92 19.53
C LYS A 142 -5.46 -25.84 19.80
N ASP A 143 -5.29 -27.14 19.63
CA ASP A 143 -6.34 -28.12 19.91
C ASP A 143 -6.52 -28.39 21.42
N THR A 144 -5.48 -28.14 22.21
CA THR A 144 -5.50 -28.40 23.65
C THR A 144 -6.03 -27.23 24.45
N TYR A 145 -5.82 -25.98 23.99
CA TYR A 145 -6.16 -24.78 24.72
C TYR A 145 -7.16 -23.91 23.93
N ALA A 146 -8.32 -23.65 24.55
CA ALA A 146 -9.32 -22.73 23.98
C ALA A 146 -8.88 -21.26 24.11
N LEU A 147 -8.03 -20.95 25.10
CA LEU A 147 -7.48 -19.63 25.35
C LEU A 147 -6.04 -19.77 25.83
N ALA A 148 -5.13 -19.03 25.22
CA ALA A 148 -3.74 -18.93 25.64
C ALA A 148 -3.46 -17.49 26.10
N VAL A 149 -3.06 -17.35 27.37
CA VAL A 149 -2.60 -16.07 27.92
C VAL A 149 -1.06 -16.08 27.91
N PRO A 150 -0.41 -15.09 27.30
CA PRO A 150 1.05 -15.03 27.31
C PRO A 150 1.57 -14.86 28.74
N PHE A 151 2.55 -15.67 29.11
CA PHE A 151 3.19 -15.63 30.42
C PHE A 151 4.61 -15.11 30.27
N PHE A 152 4.96 -14.06 31.00
CA PHE A 152 6.30 -13.51 31.01
C PHE A 152 7.13 -14.24 32.06
N TYR A 153 8.39 -14.56 31.73
CA TYR A 153 9.26 -15.40 32.56
C TYR A 153 10.22 -14.59 33.44
N SER A 154 10.35 -13.30 33.24
CA SER A 154 11.17 -12.45 34.09
C SER A 154 10.30 -11.70 35.11
N ALA A 155 10.81 -11.61 36.35
CA ALA A 155 10.12 -10.84 37.40
C ALA A 155 10.02 -9.35 37.02
N ASP A 156 11.03 -8.83 36.34
CA ASP A 156 11.10 -7.44 35.90
C ASP A 156 10.03 -7.14 34.83
N ASP A 157 9.80 -8.07 33.89
CA ASP A 157 8.74 -7.93 32.87
C ASP A 157 7.35 -8.03 33.50
N PHE A 158 7.20 -8.88 34.52
CA PHE A 158 5.94 -9.01 35.25
C PHE A 158 5.64 -7.77 36.08
N GLU A 159 6.62 -7.22 36.80
CA GLU A 159 6.48 -5.96 37.55
C GLU A 159 6.25 -4.77 36.61
N ALA A 160 6.93 -4.70 35.48
CA ALA A 160 6.70 -3.69 34.45
C ALA A 160 5.28 -3.77 33.90
N MET A 161 4.74 -4.97 33.68
CA MET A 161 3.37 -5.20 33.28
C MET A 161 2.36 -4.73 34.34
N LEU A 162 2.61 -5.04 35.61
CA LEU A 162 1.76 -4.65 36.73
C LEU A 162 1.81 -3.14 36.99
N SER A 163 2.99 -2.52 36.87
CA SER A 163 3.19 -1.08 37.07
C SER A 163 2.65 -0.23 35.93
N GLY A 164 2.31 -0.84 34.78
CA GLY A 164 1.83 -0.14 33.57
C GLY A 164 2.91 0.70 32.90
N SER A 165 4.17 0.42 33.15
CA SER A 165 5.31 1.10 32.54
C SER A 165 5.71 0.51 31.20
N THR A 166 5.20 -0.66 30.84
CA THR A 166 5.34 -1.24 29.50
C THR A 166 4.18 -0.81 28.62
N ASP A 167 4.52 -0.25 27.50
CA ASP A 167 3.61 0.21 26.48
C ASP A 167 2.73 -0.98 26.00
N GLY A 168 1.46 -1.00 26.40
CA GLY A 168 0.44 -1.86 25.81
C GLY A 168 0.07 -3.17 26.51
N SER A 169 0.51 -3.46 27.73
CA SER A 169 0.11 -4.70 28.43
C SER A 169 -1.21 -4.57 29.20
N LEU A 170 -2.06 -5.60 29.05
CA LEU A 170 -3.34 -5.73 29.73
C LEU A 170 -3.11 -5.94 31.24
N ARG A 171 -3.60 -5.03 32.09
CA ARG A 171 -3.59 -5.22 33.55
C ARG A 171 -4.73 -6.16 33.96
N ILE A 172 -4.40 -7.34 34.44
CA ILE A 172 -5.32 -8.20 35.16
C ILE A 172 -5.07 -7.93 36.62
N GLY A 173 -5.82 -7.00 37.22
CA GLY A 173 -5.75 -6.71 38.65
C GLY A 173 -6.69 -7.64 39.45
N ALA A 174 -6.14 -8.37 40.40
CA ALA A 174 -6.88 -8.92 41.52
C ALA A 174 -6.79 -7.93 42.68
N GLY A 175 -7.89 -7.23 42.95
CA GLY A 175 -8.24 -6.62 44.25
C GLY A 175 -7.37 -5.48 44.76
N ASP A 176 -7.79 -4.27 44.58
CA ASP A 176 -8.10 -3.28 45.58
C ASP A 176 -8.64 -1.98 44.93
N ASP A 177 -9.65 -1.43 45.57
CA ASP A 177 -10.40 -0.26 45.17
C ASP A 177 -9.58 0.96 44.85
N LYS A 178 -9.21 1.12 43.58
CA LYS A 178 -9.10 2.43 42.91
C LYS A 178 -9.39 2.19 41.45
N SER A 179 -10.52 2.71 41.00
CA SER A 179 -10.98 2.70 39.62
C SER A 179 -9.82 2.81 38.62
N SER A 180 -9.38 1.69 38.09
CA SER A 180 -8.55 1.70 36.88
C SER A 180 -9.43 2.23 35.76
N SER A 181 -9.43 3.56 35.63
CA SER A 181 -9.97 4.18 34.42
C SER A 181 -9.24 3.55 33.26
N LEU A 182 -9.91 2.67 32.53
CA LEU A 182 -9.50 2.28 31.18
C LEU A 182 -9.45 3.57 30.36
N THR A 183 -8.32 4.24 30.43
CA THR A 183 -8.14 5.50 29.75
C THR A 183 -8.25 5.19 28.26
N ARG A 184 -9.11 5.95 27.57
CA ARG A 184 -9.32 5.84 26.11
C ARG A 184 -8.02 5.72 25.32
N LYS A 185 -6.92 6.25 25.87
CA LYS A 185 -5.56 6.19 25.36
C LYS A 185 -4.98 4.77 25.42
N ASN A 186 -5.26 3.99 26.47
CA ASN A 186 -4.77 2.62 26.62
C ASN A 186 -5.59 1.63 25.78
N LEU A 187 -6.89 1.89 25.62
CA LEU A 187 -7.75 1.09 24.76
C LEU A 187 -7.40 1.29 23.26
N MET A 188 -7.06 2.51 22.85
CA MET A 188 -6.63 2.79 21.48
C MET A 188 -5.22 2.24 21.18
N GLY A 189 -4.33 2.17 22.16
CA GLY A 189 -3.01 1.57 22.01
C GLY A 189 -3.03 0.05 21.90
N SER A 190 -4.08 -0.61 22.40
CA SER A 190 -4.26 -2.07 22.31
C SER A 190 -5.04 -2.54 21.08
N LEU A 191 -5.61 -1.61 20.29
CA LEU A 191 -6.26 -1.98 19.04
C LEU A 191 -5.19 -2.37 18.00
N PRO A 192 -5.38 -3.50 17.29
CA PRO A 192 -4.46 -3.88 16.23
C PRO A 192 -4.45 -2.79 15.15
N SER A 193 -3.27 -2.48 14.63
CA SER A 193 -3.11 -1.48 13.56
C SER A 193 -3.76 -1.90 12.23
N GLY A 194 -4.21 -3.15 12.14
CA GLY A 194 -4.96 -3.75 11.04
C GLY A 194 -5.43 -5.14 11.44
N PHE A 195 -6.50 -5.62 10.80
CA PHE A 195 -7.04 -6.96 11.06
C PHE A 195 -6.26 -8.07 10.36
N VAL A 196 -5.58 -7.74 9.25
CA VAL A 196 -4.86 -8.69 8.41
C VAL A 196 -3.40 -8.25 8.29
N GLN A 197 -2.46 -9.12 8.63
CA GLN A 197 -1.03 -8.87 8.44
C GLN A 197 -0.63 -8.96 6.97
N GLY A 198 -1.39 -9.72 6.18
CA GLY A 198 -1.19 -9.90 4.74
C GLY A 198 -0.11 -10.93 4.41
N LEU A 199 0.06 -11.95 5.25
CA LEU A 199 1.04 -13.00 5.05
C LEU A 199 0.83 -13.75 3.73
N ASN A 200 -0.43 -14.09 3.44
CA ASN A 200 -0.78 -14.82 2.22
C ASN A 200 -0.58 -13.96 0.97
N VAL A 201 -0.96 -12.69 1.04
CA VAL A 201 -0.72 -11.73 -0.06
C VAL A 201 0.77 -11.55 -0.31
N ASN A 202 1.58 -11.39 0.75
CA ASN A 202 3.03 -11.30 0.61
C ASN A 202 3.63 -12.54 -0.05
N SER A 203 3.15 -13.73 0.30
CA SER A 203 3.58 -14.99 -0.32
C SER A 203 3.30 -15.01 -1.83
N ILE A 204 2.12 -14.53 -2.25
CA ILE A 204 1.76 -14.41 -3.66
C ILE A 204 2.72 -13.43 -4.36
N PHE A 205 2.94 -12.24 -3.79
CA PHE A 205 3.86 -11.26 -4.39
C PHE A 205 5.28 -11.79 -4.52
N THR A 206 5.79 -12.43 -3.48
CA THR A 206 7.12 -13.04 -3.51
C THR A 206 7.23 -14.09 -4.61
N SER A 207 6.21 -14.92 -4.81
CA SER A 207 6.21 -15.93 -5.86
C SER A 207 6.23 -15.35 -7.28
N ILE A 208 5.56 -14.21 -7.47
CA ILE A 208 5.48 -13.52 -8.77
C ILE A 208 6.76 -12.74 -9.05
N SER A 209 7.38 -12.15 -8.03
CA SER A 209 8.55 -11.29 -8.18
C SER A 209 9.88 -11.99 -7.89
N VAL A 210 9.91 -13.31 -7.84
CA VAL A 210 11.10 -14.07 -7.44
C VAL A 210 12.36 -13.74 -8.26
N GLY A 211 12.22 -13.36 -9.52
CA GLY A 211 13.32 -12.89 -10.38
C GLY A 211 13.79 -11.47 -10.08
N TYR A 212 13.10 -10.75 -9.20
CA TYR A 212 13.33 -9.34 -8.87
C TYR A 212 13.36 -9.15 -7.34
N SER A 213 13.90 -10.14 -6.61
CA SER A 213 13.89 -10.18 -5.14
C SER A 213 14.88 -9.22 -4.47
N ASP A 214 15.81 -8.67 -5.23
CA ASP A 214 16.77 -7.70 -4.72
C ASP A 214 16.25 -6.26 -4.82
N SER A 215 16.85 -5.36 -4.05
CA SER A 215 16.60 -3.94 -4.21
C SER A 215 17.08 -3.47 -5.57
N LEU A 216 16.16 -2.94 -6.38
CA LEU A 216 16.41 -2.54 -7.74
C LEU A 216 15.80 -1.17 -8.06
N SER A 217 16.29 -0.55 -9.15
CA SER A 217 15.62 0.60 -9.75
C SER A 217 14.44 0.12 -10.59
N PHE A 218 13.23 0.60 -10.28
CA PHE A 218 12.05 0.25 -11.07
C PHE A 218 12.06 0.90 -12.45
N MET A 219 13.04 1.78 -12.70
CA MET A 219 13.28 2.37 -14.02
C MET A 219 13.91 1.35 -14.99
N ASP A 220 14.56 0.32 -14.45
CA ASP A 220 15.25 -0.72 -15.21
C ASP A 220 14.34 -1.93 -15.53
N LEU A 221 13.11 -1.91 -15.04
CA LEU A 221 12.10 -2.91 -15.40
C LEU A 221 11.78 -2.87 -16.90
N PRO A 222 11.24 -3.96 -17.46
CA PRO A 222 10.77 -3.99 -18.85
C PRO A 222 9.95 -2.76 -19.22
N ILE A 223 9.04 -2.32 -18.32
CA ILE A 223 8.38 -1.03 -18.39
C ILE A 223 8.69 -0.29 -17.08
N PRO A 224 9.20 0.96 -17.13
CA PRO A 224 9.40 1.78 -15.92
C PRO A 224 8.15 1.86 -15.06
N PHE A 225 8.32 1.67 -13.75
CA PHE A 225 7.20 1.56 -12.83
C PHE A 225 7.34 2.51 -11.64
N LEU A 226 6.22 3.10 -11.27
CA LEU A 226 6.10 3.88 -10.03
C LEU A 226 4.79 3.53 -9.33
N CYS A 227 4.83 3.42 -8.01
CA CYS A 227 3.59 3.34 -7.26
C CYS A 227 3.59 4.26 -6.04
N VAL A 228 2.39 4.62 -5.61
CA VAL A 228 2.20 5.58 -4.53
C VAL A 228 1.73 4.87 -3.27
N ALA A 229 2.40 5.15 -2.16
CA ALA A 229 1.94 4.85 -0.82
C ALA A 229 1.77 6.16 -0.02
N THR A 230 1.18 6.10 1.16
CA THR A 230 1.04 7.25 2.05
C THR A 230 1.81 6.99 3.34
N ASP A 231 2.70 7.89 3.72
CA ASP A 231 3.36 7.81 5.03
C ASP A 231 2.49 8.49 6.10
N LEU A 232 2.07 7.72 7.08
CA LEU A 232 1.24 8.21 8.19
C LEU A 232 2.00 9.14 9.14
N VAL A 233 3.33 9.04 9.21
CA VAL A 233 4.14 9.85 10.11
C VAL A 233 4.22 11.28 9.59
N SER A 234 4.55 11.45 8.32
CA SER A 234 4.67 12.76 7.67
C SER A 234 3.36 13.25 7.05
N GLY A 235 2.39 12.36 6.82
CA GLY A 235 1.17 12.65 6.06
C GLY A 235 1.42 12.88 4.57
N ARG A 236 2.60 12.49 4.06
CA ARG A 236 3.02 12.74 2.67
C ARG A 236 2.85 11.48 1.81
N ALA A 237 2.78 11.68 0.50
CA ALA A 237 2.87 10.58 -0.44
C ALA A 237 4.33 10.08 -0.50
N LYS A 238 4.52 8.76 -0.45
CA LYS A 238 5.77 8.09 -0.82
C LYS A 238 5.59 7.55 -2.23
N VAL A 239 6.41 8.03 -3.15
CA VAL A 239 6.48 7.49 -4.50
C VAL A 239 7.61 6.46 -4.54
N TRP A 240 7.26 5.22 -4.83
CA TRP A 240 8.22 4.16 -5.03
C TRP A 240 8.70 4.15 -6.48
N HIS A 241 10.00 4.19 -6.68
CA HIS A 241 10.69 4.09 -7.97
C HIS A 241 11.92 3.17 -7.89
N SER A 242 12.21 2.68 -6.69
CA SER A 242 13.33 1.77 -6.41
C SER A 242 13.12 1.05 -5.08
N GLY A 243 13.92 0.06 -4.79
CA GLY A 243 13.89 -0.73 -3.57
C GLY A 243 13.33 -2.13 -3.79
N ASP A 244 12.79 -2.74 -2.75
CA ASP A 244 12.09 -4.02 -2.83
C ASP A 244 10.69 -3.82 -3.41
N ILE A 245 10.43 -4.42 -4.57
CA ILE A 245 9.16 -4.27 -5.27
C ILE A 245 7.98 -4.87 -4.50
N ASN A 246 8.21 -5.91 -3.68
CA ASN A 246 7.18 -6.51 -2.84
C ASN A 246 6.74 -5.54 -1.75
N THR A 247 7.71 -4.89 -1.10
CA THR A 247 7.45 -3.85 -0.10
C THR A 247 6.69 -2.68 -0.72
N ALA A 248 7.05 -2.25 -1.92
CA ALA A 248 6.37 -1.20 -2.66
C ALA A 248 4.90 -1.58 -2.95
N MET A 249 4.66 -2.75 -3.55
CA MET A 249 3.32 -3.27 -3.84
C MET A 249 2.51 -3.50 -2.56
N ARG A 250 3.13 -4.05 -1.51
CA ARG A 250 2.45 -4.28 -0.24
C ARG A 250 2.04 -2.98 0.44
N SER A 251 2.90 -1.97 0.42
CA SER A 251 2.62 -0.67 1.04
C SER A 251 1.49 0.07 0.33
N THR A 252 1.51 0.10 -1.01
CA THR A 252 0.49 0.81 -1.79
C THR A 252 -0.93 0.25 -1.61
N MET A 253 -1.07 -1.03 -1.21
CA MET A 253 -2.36 -1.69 -0.96
C MET A 253 -2.74 -1.78 0.53
N SER A 254 -1.94 -1.24 1.44
CA SER A 254 -2.17 -1.33 2.89
C SER A 254 -3.33 -0.44 3.34
N ILE A 255 -4.57 -0.83 3.03
CA ILE A 255 -5.77 -0.09 3.42
C ILE A 255 -5.84 -0.01 4.94
N PRO A 256 -5.87 1.21 5.53
CA PRO A 256 -5.95 1.38 6.96
C PRO A 256 -7.19 0.70 7.57
N GLY A 257 -6.98 0.02 8.67
CA GLY A 257 -8.03 -0.75 9.33
C GLY A 257 -8.22 -2.17 8.78
N LEU A 258 -7.91 -2.42 7.51
CA LEU A 258 -7.92 -3.77 6.93
C LEU A 258 -6.55 -4.42 7.07
N PHE A 259 -5.53 -3.83 6.47
CA PHE A 259 -4.16 -4.35 6.54
C PHE A 259 -3.30 -3.59 7.55
N THR A 260 -2.36 -4.31 8.15
CA THR A 260 -1.32 -3.66 8.96
C THR A 260 -0.43 -2.78 8.08
N PRO A 261 -0.09 -1.56 8.54
CA PRO A 261 0.83 -0.68 7.83
C PRO A 261 2.20 -1.33 7.62
N VAL A 262 2.84 -1.02 6.50
CA VAL A 262 4.22 -1.42 6.22
C VAL A 262 5.17 -0.45 6.89
N ARG A 263 6.11 -0.98 7.68
CA ARG A 263 7.12 -0.18 8.37
C ARG A 263 8.47 -0.39 7.70
N THR A 264 9.03 0.67 7.14
CA THR A 264 10.34 0.65 6.48
C THR A 264 10.96 2.04 6.54
N ASP A 265 12.28 2.11 6.69
CA ASP A 265 13.07 3.36 6.66
C ASP A 265 12.52 4.49 7.54
N GLY A 266 12.01 4.14 8.72
CA GLY A 266 11.41 5.10 9.65
C GLY A 266 10.02 5.61 9.25
N MET A 267 9.46 5.15 8.13
CA MET A 267 8.12 5.45 7.65
C MET A 267 7.10 4.41 8.12
N VAL A 268 5.85 4.82 8.18
CA VAL A 268 4.68 3.96 8.43
C VAL A 268 3.74 4.10 7.23
N LEU A 269 3.88 3.18 6.29
CA LEU A 269 3.24 3.27 4.98
C LEU A 269 1.89 2.55 4.96
N VAL A 270 0.92 3.24 4.39
CA VAL A 270 -0.43 2.74 4.11
C VAL A 270 -0.81 3.01 2.66
N ASP A 271 -2.01 2.57 2.26
CA ASP A 271 -2.55 2.71 0.91
C ASP A 271 -2.39 4.14 0.37
N GLY A 272 -1.87 4.23 -0.84
CA GLY A 272 -1.61 5.50 -1.51
C GLY A 272 -2.87 6.29 -1.83
N GLY A 273 -4.03 5.62 -1.89
CA GLY A 273 -5.32 6.26 -2.16
C GLY A 273 -5.73 7.32 -1.14
N MET A 274 -5.13 7.29 0.05
CA MET A 274 -5.33 8.36 1.04
C MET A 274 -4.74 9.70 0.59
N ARG A 275 -3.74 9.70 -0.28
CA ARG A 275 -3.03 10.91 -0.72
C ARG A 275 -3.13 11.17 -2.21
N ASN A 276 -2.93 10.14 -3.04
CA ASN A 276 -3.03 10.23 -4.49
C ASN A 276 -3.54 8.91 -5.06
N ASN A 277 -4.85 8.81 -5.20
CA ASN A 277 -5.50 7.59 -5.70
C ASN A 277 -5.38 7.41 -7.21
N PHE A 278 -5.03 8.46 -7.93
CA PHE A 278 -4.90 8.46 -9.39
C PHE A 278 -3.72 9.34 -9.79
N PRO A 279 -2.48 8.78 -9.88
CA PRO A 279 -1.24 9.55 -10.01
C PRO A 279 -0.97 10.08 -11.43
N ALA A 280 -1.98 10.68 -12.08
CA ALA A 280 -1.84 11.27 -13.41
C ALA A 280 -0.98 12.54 -13.38
N ASP A 281 -1.05 13.29 -12.29
CA ASP A 281 -0.19 14.45 -12.03
C ASP A 281 1.30 14.03 -12.00
N LEU A 282 1.57 12.85 -11.44
CA LEU A 282 2.91 12.26 -11.43
C LEU A 282 3.36 11.89 -12.84
N ALA A 283 2.53 11.27 -13.65
CA ALA A 283 2.85 10.94 -15.04
C ALA A 283 3.12 12.19 -15.89
N GLN A 284 2.30 13.22 -15.71
CA GLN A 284 2.46 14.49 -16.42
C GLN A 284 3.82 15.13 -16.15
N SER A 285 4.25 15.13 -14.93
CA SER A 285 5.48 15.80 -14.55
C SER A 285 6.72 14.96 -14.84
N LEU A 286 6.59 13.65 -14.99
CA LEU A 286 7.64 12.80 -15.58
C LEU A 286 7.69 12.95 -17.11
N GLY A 287 6.92 13.88 -17.68
CA GLY A 287 7.00 14.27 -19.07
C GLY A 287 6.29 13.30 -20.04
N ALA A 288 5.27 12.56 -19.60
CA ALA A 288 4.46 11.78 -20.53
C ALA A 288 3.69 12.71 -21.49
N ASP A 289 3.77 12.42 -22.78
CA ASP A 289 3.04 13.18 -23.80
C ASP A 289 1.55 12.80 -23.84
N LEU A 290 1.26 11.52 -23.58
CA LEU A 290 -0.10 10.99 -23.48
C LEU A 290 -0.25 10.22 -22.16
N ILE A 291 -1.37 10.40 -21.49
CA ILE A 291 -1.72 9.70 -20.26
C ILE A 291 -3.00 8.90 -20.50
N LEU A 292 -2.87 7.58 -20.40
CA LEU A 292 -3.98 6.65 -20.44
C LEU A 292 -4.35 6.32 -19.00
N GLY A 293 -5.47 6.85 -18.52
CA GLY A 293 -5.94 6.69 -17.14
C GLY A 293 -7.11 5.72 -17.04
N ILE A 294 -7.05 4.82 -16.07
CA ILE A 294 -8.06 3.77 -15.82
C ILE A 294 -8.41 3.75 -14.32
#